data_3aa91cb4d3c5344decfabd6fe314ab30
#
_entry.id   3aa91cb4d3c5344decfabd6fe314ab30
#
_cell.length_a   1.000
_cell.length_b   1.000
_cell.length_c   1.000
_cell.angle_alpha   90.00
_cell.angle_beta   90.00
_cell.angle_gamma   90.00
#
_symmetry.space_group_name_H-M   'P 1'
#
loop_
_entity.id
_entity.type
_entity.pdbx_description
1 polymer ?
#
loop_
_entity_poly.entity_id
_entity_poly.type
_entity_poly.pdbx_seq_one_letter_code
_entity_poly.pdbx_strand_id
1 'polypeptide(L)'
;VCVAIEFALLINEVPLVHVVHGSKTGLILPSFAHIDALRRRFGNKVCFVVDACQARIDRDSIVGYLSRGATVFLTGSKFMGGPPFSGFALIPEKIAQRSSGLFEGFEKIFNRAEWPEGWKNRDMLPHGSNLGLLLRLEASIYELELFNGLSAADVRRTLDHFDDAINCLTKRIGASRLAPNMRDEAHEVRQHPLEMRTLVTIDLGQSALAMNLEQSRQLYRSLACESFGGQVSALRPVRLGQPVKYIPN
;
A
#
# COMPACT_ATOMS: atom_id res chain seq x y z
N VAL A 1 17.22 -12.95 -0.16
CA VAL A 1 15.92 -13.63 -0.02
C VAL A 1 16.11 -15.14 -0.08
N CYS A 2 16.69 -15.74 -1.16
CA CYS A 2 16.82 -17.20 -1.29
C CYS A 2 17.54 -17.85 -0.08
N VAL A 3 18.67 -17.30 0.37
CA VAL A 3 19.41 -17.82 1.54
C VAL A 3 18.54 -17.84 2.81
N ALA A 4 17.77 -16.80 3.04
CA ALA A 4 16.85 -16.74 4.20
C ALA A 4 15.74 -17.79 4.10
N ILE A 5 15.21 -18.03 2.89
CA ILE A 5 14.20 -19.08 2.65
C ILE A 5 14.81 -20.46 2.90
N GLU A 6 16.00 -20.72 2.37
CA GLU A 6 16.70 -21.99 2.56
C GLU A 6 16.97 -22.26 4.04
N PHE A 7 17.43 -21.24 4.76
CA PHE A 7 17.68 -21.35 6.19
C PHE A 7 16.40 -21.67 6.97
N ALA A 8 15.30 -20.97 6.72
CA ALA A 8 14.01 -21.24 7.36
C ALA A 8 13.54 -22.68 7.11
N LEU A 9 13.68 -23.15 5.87
CA LEU A 9 13.32 -24.53 5.52
C LEU A 9 14.24 -25.58 6.20
N LEU A 10 15.51 -25.27 6.41
CA LEU A 10 16.43 -26.15 7.14
C LEU A 10 16.06 -26.34 8.60
N ILE A 11 15.52 -25.30 9.24
CA ILE A 11 15.03 -25.37 10.62
C ILE A 11 13.56 -25.74 10.73
N ASN A 12 12.98 -26.25 9.64
CA ASN A 12 11.59 -26.70 9.55
C ASN A 12 10.55 -25.59 9.81
N GLU A 13 10.87 -24.35 9.47
CA GLU A 13 9.95 -23.21 9.49
C GLU A 13 9.37 -22.94 8.10
N VAL A 14 8.19 -22.32 8.07
CA VAL A 14 7.53 -21.89 6.82
C VAL A 14 7.94 -20.46 6.50
N PRO A 15 8.77 -20.23 5.48
CA PRO A 15 9.19 -18.89 5.12
C PRO A 15 8.01 -18.08 4.54
N LEU A 16 7.80 -16.89 5.09
CA LEU A 16 6.83 -15.91 4.63
C LEU A 16 7.55 -14.76 3.93
N VAL A 17 7.34 -14.62 2.64
CA VAL A 17 7.88 -13.51 1.85
C VAL A 17 6.89 -12.36 1.85
N HIS A 18 7.31 -11.23 2.41
CA HIS A 18 6.54 -10.01 2.41
C HIS A 18 6.78 -9.24 1.11
N VAL A 19 5.71 -9.02 0.36
CA VAL A 19 5.69 -8.23 -0.87
C VAL A 19 5.12 -6.85 -0.53
N VAL A 20 5.78 -5.79 -0.97
CA VAL A 20 5.25 -4.43 -0.86
C VAL A 20 4.73 -4.01 -2.22
N HIS A 21 3.46 -3.58 -2.30
CA HIS A 21 2.88 -3.00 -3.50
C HIS A 21 2.44 -1.56 -3.23
N GLY A 22 3.18 -0.61 -3.81
CA GLY A 22 2.89 0.80 -3.61
C GLY A 22 3.29 1.32 -2.23
N SER A 23 4.57 1.16 -1.84
CA SER A 23 5.10 1.78 -0.62
C SER A 23 4.87 3.30 -0.61
N LYS A 24 5.25 3.99 0.45
CA LYS A 24 5.20 5.47 0.52
C LYS A 24 6.00 6.16 -0.59
N THR A 25 6.92 5.45 -1.23
CA THR A 25 7.73 5.94 -2.36
C THR A 25 7.32 5.34 -3.70
N GLY A 26 6.21 4.59 -3.76
CA GLY A 26 5.75 3.93 -4.98
C GLY A 26 6.45 2.62 -5.32
N LEU A 27 7.28 2.08 -4.42
CA LEU A 27 8.03 0.84 -4.67
C LEU A 27 7.10 -0.37 -4.73
N ILE A 28 7.36 -1.26 -5.71
CA ILE A 28 6.74 -2.60 -5.83
C ILE A 28 7.88 -3.62 -5.79
N LEU A 29 7.97 -4.40 -4.70
CA LEU A 29 9.06 -5.34 -4.49
C LEU A 29 8.63 -6.51 -3.58
N PRO A 30 8.98 -7.77 -3.89
CA PRO A 30 9.52 -8.26 -5.15
C PRO A 30 8.50 -8.18 -6.31
N SER A 31 9.01 -8.16 -7.55
CA SER A 31 8.17 -8.18 -8.76
C SER A 31 7.51 -9.54 -8.97
N PHE A 32 6.53 -9.62 -9.88
CA PHE A 32 5.91 -10.89 -10.27
C PHE A 32 6.94 -11.89 -10.80
N ALA A 33 7.93 -11.45 -11.57
CA ALA A 33 9.00 -12.32 -12.06
C ALA A 33 9.81 -12.95 -10.93
N HIS A 34 10.12 -12.16 -9.89
CA HIS A 34 10.79 -12.67 -8.69
C HIS A 34 9.93 -13.65 -7.91
N ILE A 35 8.62 -13.36 -7.74
CA ILE A 35 7.67 -14.27 -7.09
C ILE A 35 7.62 -15.59 -7.87
N ASP A 36 7.51 -15.55 -9.19
CA ASP A 36 7.46 -16.72 -10.04
C ASP A 36 8.77 -17.53 -9.98
N ALA A 37 9.91 -16.87 -9.91
CA ALA A 37 11.21 -17.53 -9.73
C ALA A 37 11.31 -18.24 -8.36
N LEU A 38 10.85 -17.59 -7.29
CA LEU A 38 10.80 -18.22 -5.96
C LEU A 38 9.82 -19.39 -5.92
N ARG A 39 8.66 -19.28 -6.57
CA ARG A 39 7.71 -20.39 -6.71
C ARG A 39 8.27 -21.56 -7.49
N ARG A 40 8.99 -21.33 -8.60
CA ARG A 40 9.66 -22.41 -9.33
C ARG A 40 10.71 -23.12 -8.50
N ARG A 41 11.47 -22.37 -7.67
CA ARG A 41 12.54 -22.94 -6.86
C ARG A 41 12.06 -23.67 -5.61
N PHE A 42 11.10 -23.12 -4.89
CA PHE A 42 10.68 -23.58 -3.56
C PHE A 42 9.27 -24.19 -3.53
N GLY A 43 8.51 -24.07 -4.62
CA GLY A 43 7.16 -24.61 -4.73
C GLY A 43 6.21 -24.02 -3.68
N ASN A 44 5.43 -24.89 -3.06
CA ASN A 44 4.45 -24.52 -2.02
C ASN A 44 5.05 -24.39 -0.61
N LYS A 45 6.38 -24.53 -0.49
CA LYS A 45 7.07 -24.40 0.80
C LYS A 45 7.28 -22.94 1.22
N VAL A 46 7.00 -21.98 0.33
CA VAL A 46 7.10 -20.54 0.60
C VAL A 46 5.73 -19.89 0.51
N CYS A 47 5.39 -19.07 1.49
CA CYS A 47 4.17 -18.26 1.50
C CYS A 47 4.47 -16.82 1.09
N PHE A 48 3.47 -16.16 0.51
CA PHE A 48 3.57 -14.74 0.12
C PHE A 48 2.40 -13.97 0.73
N VAL A 49 2.73 -12.82 1.29
CA VAL A 49 1.77 -11.82 1.72
C VAL A 49 2.11 -10.48 1.07
N VAL A 50 1.10 -9.82 0.53
CA VAL A 50 1.24 -8.55 -0.17
C VAL A 50 0.69 -7.44 0.70
N ASP A 51 1.54 -6.52 1.11
CA ASP A 51 1.11 -5.26 1.69
C ASP A 51 0.78 -4.28 0.55
N ALA A 52 -0.49 -4.20 0.19
CA ALA A 52 -1.06 -3.23 -0.73
C ALA A 52 -1.91 -2.18 0.02
N CYS A 53 -1.55 -1.88 1.27
CA CYS A 53 -2.32 -0.98 2.13
C CYS A 53 -2.37 0.46 1.66
N GLN A 54 -1.59 0.87 0.65
CA GLN A 54 -1.82 2.15 -0.02
C GLN A 54 -3.09 2.13 -0.89
N ALA A 55 -3.65 0.95 -1.20
CA ALA A 55 -4.79 0.72 -2.10
C ALA A 55 -4.61 1.33 -3.51
N ARG A 56 -3.36 1.62 -3.91
CA ARG A 56 -2.97 2.07 -5.25
C ARG A 56 -2.57 0.86 -6.08
N ILE A 57 -3.53 0.02 -6.35
CA ILE A 57 -3.35 -1.27 -7.01
C ILE A 57 -4.54 -1.53 -7.94
N ASP A 58 -4.26 -1.91 -9.17
CA ASP A 58 -5.29 -2.26 -10.12
C ASP A 58 -5.81 -3.70 -9.94
N ARG A 59 -6.94 -3.97 -10.57
CA ARG A 59 -7.58 -5.28 -10.55
C ARG A 59 -6.66 -6.39 -11.05
N ASP A 60 -5.92 -6.14 -12.12
CA ASP A 60 -5.07 -7.15 -12.77
C ASP A 60 -3.91 -7.53 -11.87
N SER A 61 -3.34 -6.57 -11.16
CA SER A 61 -2.31 -6.82 -10.15
C SER A 61 -2.85 -7.62 -8.97
N ILE A 62 -4.05 -7.32 -8.46
CA ILE A 62 -4.70 -8.10 -7.41
C ILE A 62 -4.90 -9.54 -7.87
N VAL A 63 -5.51 -9.75 -9.04
CA VAL A 63 -5.72 -11.08 -9.62
C VAL A 63 -4.38 -11.80 -9.84
N GLY A 64 -3.36 -11.06 -10.30
CA GLY A 64 -2.01 -11.57 -10.50
C GLY A 64 -1.39 -12.11 -9.21
N TYR A 65 -1.56 -11.45 -8.08
CA TYR A 65 -1.10 -11.93 -6.76
C TYR A 65 -1.91 -13.13 -6.27
N LEU A 66 -3.24 -13.03 -6.32
CA LEU A 66 -4.12 -14.11 -5.85
C LEU A 66 -3.91 -15.41 -6.65
N SER A 67 -3.73 -15.33 -7.98
CA SER A 67 -3.45 -16.49 -8.82
C SER A 67 -2.11 -17.17 -8.49
N ARG A 68 -1.15 -16.40 -7.97
CA ARG A 68 0.12 -16.91 -7.46
C ARG A 68 0.04 -17.43 -6.02
N GLY A 69 -1.15 -17.46 -5.44
CA GLY A 69 -1.37 -17.92 -4.07
C GLY A 69 -0.81 -16.96 -3.01
N ALA A 70 -0.77 -15.67 -3.30
CA ALA A 70 -0.40 -14.65 -2.31
C ALA A 70 -1.66 -14.06 -1.67
N THR A 71 -1.64 -13.87 -0.35
CA THR A 71 -2.67 -13.11 0.37
C THR A 71 -2.40 -11.62 0.20
N VAL A 72 -3.44 -10.82 -0.09
CA VAL A 72 -3.31 -9.38 -0.32
C VAL A 72 -4.00 -8.61 0.80
N PHE A 73 -3.25 -7.75 1.49
CA PHE A 73 -3.78 -6.82 2.48
C PHE A 73 -4.07 -5.46 1.86
N LEU A 74 -5.25 -4.95 2.14
CA LEU A 74 -5.77 -3.67 1.66
C LEU A 74 -6.35 -2.85 2.81
N THR A 75 -6.45 -1.55 2.62
CA THR A 75 -7.19 -0.67 3.53
C THR A 75 -7.97 0.39 2.78
N GLY A 76 -9.19 0.63 3.22
CA GLY A 76 -10.03 1.70 2.68
C GLY A 76 -9.60 3.11 3.10
N SER A 77 -8.76 3.23 4.13
CA SER A 77 -8.38 4.52 4.72
C SER A 77 -7.28 5.30 4.00
N LYS A 78 -6.81 4.81 2.85
CA LYS A 78 -5.76 5.46 2.06
C LYS A 78 -6.34 5.99 0.74
N PHE A 79 -5.95 5.41 -0.38
CA PHE A 79 -6.39 5.87 -1.70
C PHE A 79 -7.92 5.88 -1.86
N MET A 80 -8.62 4.93 -1.28
CA MET A 80 -10.10 4.88 -1.32
C MET A 80 -10.75 6.06 -0.61
N GLY A 81 -10.04 6.77 0.29
CA GLY A 81 -10.58 7.95 0.99
C GLY A 81 -11.51 7.65 2.16
N GLY A 82 -11.69 6.39 2.51
CA GLY A 82 -12.55 5.97 3.61
C GLY A 82 -11.99 6.22 5.01
N PRO A 83 -12.76 5.93 6.06
CA PRO A 83 -12.35 6.13 7.45
C PRO A 83 -11.17 5.23 7.86
N PRO A 84 -10.42 5.60 8.91
CA PRO A 84 -9.38 4.74 9.48
C PRO A 84 -9.99 3.42 10.04
N PHE A 85 -9.14 2.40 10.19
CA PHE A 85 -9.52 1.06 10.65
C PHE A 85 -10.51 0.33 9.71
N SER A 86 -10.33 0.48 8.41
CA SER A 86 -11.08 -0.22 7.34
C SER A 86 -10.18 -1.19 6.58
N GLY A 87 -9.33 -1.94 7.28
CA GLY A 87 -8.45 -2.95 6.70
C GLY A 87 -9.19 -4.25 6.40
N PHE A 88 -8.79 -4.94 5.32
CA PHE A 88 -9.28 -6.25 4.95
C PHE A 88 -8.20 -7.05 4.20
N ALA A 89 -8.41 -8.37 4.11
CA ALA A 89 -7.52 -9.28 3.41
C ALA A 89 -8.27 -10.03 2.31
N LEU A 90 -7.66 -10.14 1.15
CA LEU A 90 -8.09 -11.05 0.08
C LEU A 90 -7.25 -12.32 0.17
N ILE A 91 -7.90 -13.43 0.44
CA ILE A 91 -7.23 -14.70 0.71
C ILE A 91 -7.54 -15.67 -0.43
N PRO A 92 -6.52 -16.23 -1.11
CA PRO A 92 -6.75 -17.24 -2.14
C PRO A 92 -7.48 -18.47 -1.57
N GLU A 93 -8.44 -19.00 -2.30
CA GLU A 93 -9.26 -20.14 -1.86
C GLU A 93 -8.40 -21.34 -1.41
N LYS A 94 -7.35 -21.66 -2.15
CA LYS A 94 -6.41 -22.75 -1.82
C LYS A 94 -5.72 -22.56 -0.46
N ILE A 95 -5.54 -21.31 -0.01
CA ILE A 95 -4.99 -21.01 1.31
C ILE A 95 -6.09 -21.12 2.36
N ALA A 96 -7.27 -20.59 2.08
CA ALA A 96 -8.43 -20.67 2.96
C ALA A 96 -8.78 -22.12 3.31
N GLN A 97 -8.74 -23.03 2.33
CA GLN A 97 -9.00 -24.47 2.52
C GLN A 97 -7.95 -25.18 3.40
N ARG A 98 -6.74 -24.60 3.54
CA ARG A 98 -5.66 -25.15 4.38
C ARG A 98 -5.64 -24.56 5.78
N SER A 99 -6.60 -23.70 6.12
CA SER A 99 -6.61 -23.06 7.43
C SER A 99 -6.57 -24.09 8.55
N SER A 100 -5.61 -23.97 9.44
CA SER A 100 -5.60 -24.62 10.73
C SER A 100 -6.66 -23.98 11.62
N GLY A 101 -6.98 -24.60 12.75
CA GLY A 101 -7.91 -23.99 13.71
C GLY A 101 -7.48 -22.62 14.19
N LEU A 102 -8.39 -21.91 14.80
CA LEU A 102 -8.12 -20.62 15.47
C LEU A 102 -7.10 -20.81 16.60
N PHE A 103 -6.15 -19.86 16.68
CA PHE A 103 -5.27 -19.79 17.82
C PHE A 103 -6.02 -19.23 19.04
N GLU A 104 -5.59 -19.65 20.23
CA GLU A 104 -6.10 -19.13 21.49
C GLU A 104 -5.96 -17.58 21.55
N GLY A 105 -7.02 -16.92 21.97
CA GLY A 105 -7.09 -15.47 22.07
C GLY A 105 -7.75 -14.77 20.87
N PHE A 106 -7.93 -15.42 19.75
CA PHE A 106 -8.62 -14.81 18.60
C PHE A 106 -10.09 -14.52 18.90
N GLU A 107 -10.72 -15.27 19.77
CA GLU A 107 -12.07 -15.02 20.29
C GLU A 107 -12.20 -13.71 21.06
N LYS A 108 -11.06 -13.11 21.49
CA LYS A 108 -11.02 -11.79 22.14
C LYS A 108 -10.90 -10.64 21.13
N ILE A 109 -10.57 -10.94 19.88
CA ILE A 109 -10.26 -9.94 18.86
C ILE A 109 -11.31 -9.94 17.76
N PHE A 110 -11.80 -11.13 17.38
CA PHE A 110 -12.71 -11.31 16.25
C PHE A 110 -14.08 -11.81 16.69
N ASN A 111 -15.09 -11.39 15.95
CA ASN A 111 -16.43 -11.96 15.99
C ASN A 111 -16.64 -12.95 14.85
N ARG A 112 -17.63 -13.81 14.98
CA ARG A 112 -17.98 -14.80 13.95
C ARG A 112 -18.25 -14.18 12.58
N ALA A 113 -18.86 -12.99 12.52
CA ALA A 113 -19.14 -12.30 11.27
C ALA A 113 -17.88 -11.81 10.51
N GLU A 114 -16.75 -11.69 11.19
CA GLU A 114 -15.48 -11.24 10.60
C GLU A 114 -14.67 -12.42 10.03
N TRP A 115 -15.15 -13.66 10.23
CA TRP A 115 -14.45 -14.86 9.83
C TRP A 115 -15.18 -15.56 8.67
N PRO A 116 -14.47 -15.95 7.60
CA PRO A 116 -15.11 -16.57 6.43
C PRO A 116 -15.91 -17.81 6.78
N GLU A 117 -17.01 -18.02 6.08
CA GLU A 117 -17.80 -19.23 6.19
C GLU A 117 -16.96 -20.44 5.76
N GLY A 118 -17.18 -21.57 6.44
CA GLY A 118 -16.44 -22.81 6.17
C GLY A 118 -15.03 -22.88 6.78
N TRP A 119 -14.52 -21.82 7.41
CA TRP A 119 -13.25 -21.90 8.12
C TRP A 119 -13.40 -22.67 9.43
N LYS A 120 -12.40 -23.52 9.73
CA LYS A 120 -12.39 -24.33 10.95
C LYS A 120 -12.45 -23.44 12.19
N ASN A 121 -13.21 -23.93 13.18
CA ASN A 121 -13.37 -23.27 14.48
C ASN A 121 -14.02 -21.87 14.45
N ARG A 122 -14.61 -21.46 13.32
CA ARG A 122 -15.40 -20.22 13.24
C ARG A 122 -16.49 -20.17 14.31
N ASP A 123 -17.07 -21.33 14.63
CA ASP A 123 -18.15 -21.45 15.62
C ASP A 123 -17.69 -21.22 17.07
N MET A 124 -16.38 -21.24 17.33
CA MET A 124 -15.80 -20.87 18.62
C MET A 124 -15.75 -19.35 18.84
N LEU A 125 -15.89 -18.56 17.76
CA LEU A 125 -15.91 -17.10 17.87
C LEU A 125 -17.25 -16.62 18.42
N PRO A 126 -17.23 -15.52 19.22
CA PRO A 126 -18.43 -14.92 19.76
C PRO A 126 -19.45 -14.58 18.66
N HIS A 127 -20.73 -14.83 18.98
CA HIS A 127 -21.82 -14.33 18.16
C HIS A 127 -21.86 -12.81 18.23
N GLY A 128 -21.56 -12.16 17.15
CA GLY A 128 -21.58 -10.71 17.06
C GLY A 128 -21.24 -10.24 15.68
N SER A 129 -21.56 -8.99 15.41
CA SER A 129 -21.17 -8.26 14.20
C SER A 129 -20.35 -7.05 14.60
N ASN A 130 -19.27 -6.80 13.88
CA ASN A 130 -18.50 -5.57 14.03
C ASN A 130 -19.12 -4.47 13.15
N LEU A 131 -20.24 -3.91 13.60
CA LEU A 131 -20.96 -2.85 12.87
C LEU A 131 -20.03 -1.65 12.56
N GLY A 132 -19.12 -1.33 13.49
CA GLY A 132 -18.17 -0.26 13.27
C GLY A 132 -17.20 -0.53 12.11
N LEU A 133 -16.75 -1.78 11.94
CA LEU A 133 -15.93 -2.19 10.79
C LEU A 133 -16.78 -2.19 9.51
N LEU A 134 -17.97 -2.76 9.55
CA LEU A 134 -18.88 -2.80 8.41
C LEU A 134 -19.14 -1.40 7.85
N LEU A 135 -19.55 -0.47 8.71
CA LEU A 135 -19.84 0.91 8.28
C LEU A 135 -18.59 1.61 7.69
N ARG A 136 -17.40 1.34 8.24
CA ARG A 136 -16.15 1.89 7.68
C ARG A 136 -15.80 1.28 6.33
N LEU A 137 -16.04 -0.01 6.12
CA LEU A 137 -15.84 -0.66 4.83
C LEU A 137 -16.85 -0.16 3.80
N GLU A 138 -18.13 -0.06 4.17
CA GLU A 138 -19.17 0.50 3.31
C GLU A 138 -18.85 1.93 2.86
N ALA A 139 -18.41 2.79 3.78
CA ALA A 139 -17.99 4.15 3.43
C ALA A 139 -16.77 4.14 2.48
N SER A 140 -15.84 3.22 2.67
CA SER A 140 -14.67 3.09 1.79
C SER A 140 -15.04 2.56 0.39
N ILE A 141 -15.98 1.64 0.31
CA ILE A 141 -16.52 1.10 -0.94
C ILE A 141 -17.27 2.19 -1.69
N TYR A 142 -18.10 2.97 -1.01
CA TYR A 142 -18.81 4.10 -1.60
C TYR A 142 -17.86 5.11 -2.27
N GLU A 143 -16.77 5.49 -1.59
CA GLU A 143 -15.75 6.38 -2.17
C GLU A 143 -15.07 5.76 -3.39
N LEU A 144 -14.77 4.45 -3.34
CA LEU A 144 -14.19 3.72 -4.47
C LEU A 144 -15.17 3.66 -5.66
N GLU A 145 -16.45 3.47 -5.41
CA GLU A 145 -17.49 3.47 -6.46
C GLU A 145 -17.62 4.84 -7.11
N LEU A 146 -17.57 5.92 -6.33
CA LEU A 146 -17.53 7.28 -6.87
C LEU A 146 -16.31 7.49 -7.78
N PHE A 147 -15.12 7.05 -7.35
CA PHE A 147 -13.91 7.12 -8.17
C PHE A 147 -14.04 6.30 -9.46
N ASN A 148 -14.56 5.08 -9.38
CA ASN A 148 -14.75 4.21 -10.54
C ASN A 148 -15.82 4.75 -11.52
N GLY A 149 -16.70 5.62 -11.07
CA GLY A 149 -17.67 6.35 -11.90
C GLY A 149 -17.06 7.48 -12.73
N LEU A 150 -15.82 7.89 -12.45
CA LEU A 150 -15.13 8.93 -13.22
C LEU A 150 -14.69 8.41 -14.58
N SER A 151 -14.75 9.27 -15.60
CA SER A 151 -14.19 8.90 -16.89
C SER A 151 -12.66 8.78 -16.83
N ALA A 152 -12.09 7.80 -17.52
CA ALA A 152 -10.63 7.64 -17.58
C ALA A 152 -9.93 8.87 -18.19
N ALA A 153 -10.63 9.65 -19.01
CA ALA A 153 -10.13 10.91 -19.58
C ALA A 153 -10.02 12.00 -18.52
N ASP A 154 -11.03 12.14 -17.66
CA ASP A 154 -11.03 13.12 -16.56
C ASP A 154 -9.96 12.79 -15.52
N VAL A 155 -9.83 11.51 -15.16
CA VAL A 155 -8.77 11.05 -14.25
C VAL A 155 -7.40 11.38 -14.82
N ARG A 156 -7.13 11.03 -16.10
CA ARG A 156 -5.86 11.35 -16.75
C ARG A 156 -5.58 12.85 -16.78
N ARG A 157 -6.54 13.65 -17.20
CA ARG A 157 -6.41 15.11 -17.24
C ARG A 157 -6.05 15.69 -15.87
N THR A 158 -6.71 15.21 -14.81
CA THR A 158 -6.40 15.64 -13.43
C THR A 158 -4.99 15.25 -13.03
N LEU A 159 -4.54 14.03 -13.36
CA LEU A 159 -3.19 13.57 -13.08
C LEU A 159 -2.13 14.33 -13.88
N ASP A 160 -2.41 14.70 -15.13
CA ASP A 160 -1.51 15.52 -15.94
C ASP A 160 -1.35 16.92 -15.33
N HIS A 161 -2.43 17.56 -14.90
CA HIS A 161 -2.32 18.84 -14.17
C HIS A 161 -1.57 18.70 -12.85
N PHE A 162 -1.75 17.59 -12.13
CA PHE A 162 -0.98 17.32 -10.92
C PHE A 162 0.51 17.17 -11.22
N ASP A 163 0.88 16.42 -12.25
CA ASP A 163 2.27 16.25 -12.69
C ASP A 163 2.90 17.60 -13.10
N ASP A 164 2.17 18.45 -13.82
CA ASP A 164 2.63 19.79 -14.21
C ASP A 164 2.86 20.68 -12.98
N ALA A 165 1.96 20.64 -12.02
CA ALA A 165 2.11 21.38 -10.76
C ALA A 165 3.34 20.92 -9.96
N ILE A 166 3.58 19.61 -9.88
CA ILE A 166 4.75 19.02 -9.21
C ILE A 166 6.03 19.41 -9.95
N ASN A 167 6.04 19.37 -11.28
CA ASN A 167 7.20 19.78 -12.08
C ASN A 167 7.51 21.27 -11.90
N CYS A 168 6.50 22.11 -11.86
CA CYS A 168 6.66 23.53 -11.56
C CYS A 168 7.24 23.75 -10.15
N LEU A 169 6.69 23.06 -9.14
CA LEU A 169 7.16 23.14 -7.76
C LEU A 169 8.63 22.72 -7.65
N THR A 170 8.97 21.51 -8.13
CA THR A 170 10.33 20.97 -8.03
C THR A 170 11.36 21.86 -8.73
N LYS A 171 11.01 22.41 -9.90
CA LYS A 171 11.86 23.38 -10.61
C LYS A 171 12.08 24.66 -9.78
N ARG A 172 11.03 25.18 -9.13
CA ARG A 172 11.13 26.42 -8.32
C ARG A 172 11.98 26.26 -7.07
N ILE A 173 11.94 25.08 -6.43
CA ILE A 173 12.72 24.81 -5.20
C ILE A 173 14.04 24.09 -5.50
N GLY A 174 14.39 23.86 -6.76
CA GLY A 174 15.62 23.17 -7.14
C GLY A 174 15.67 21.72 -6.62
N ALA A 175 14.53 21.05 -6.48
CA ALA A 175 14.44 19.69 -6.02
C ALA A 175 14.24 18.70 -7.18
N SER A 176 14.53 17.42 -6.93
CA SER A 176 14.27 16.33 -7.87
C SER A 176 13.12 15.44 -7.42
N ARG A 177 12.44 14.81 -8.38
CA ARG A 177 11.51 13.71 -8.11
C ARG A 177 12.31 12.45 -7.94
N LEU A 178 12.03 11.68 -6.89
CA LEU A 178 12.56 10.33 -6.75
C LEU A 178 11.66 9.40 -7.54
N ALA A 179 12.21 8.82 -8.62
CA ALA A 179 11.59 7.69 -9.27
C ALA A 179 11.74 6.47 -8.36
N PRO A 180 10.69 5.65 -8.16
CA PRO A 180 10.87 4.35 -7.53
C PRO A 180 11.92 3.58 -8.33
N ASN A 181 12.96 3.07 -7.65
CA ASN A 181 13.99 2.24 -8.30
C ASN A 181 13.35 0.93 -8.80
N MET A 182 12.80 0.97 -9.98
CA MET A 182 12.34 -0.18 -10.73
C MET A 182 13.56 -0.76 -11.47
N ARG A 183 14.43 -1.49 -10.74
CA ARG A 183 15.59 -2.18 -11.34
C ARG A 183 15.23 -3.46 -12.10
N ASP A 184 14.01 -3.63 -12.53
CA ASP A 184 13.64 -4.72 -13.43
C ASP A 184 13.54 -4.21 -14.87
N GLU A 185 14.67 -4.22 -15.57
CA GLU A 185 14.78 -3.94 -17.00
C GLU A 185 14.02 -4.95 -17.90
N ALA A 186 13.38 -5.97 -17.31
CA ALA A 186 12.70 -7.03 -18.05
C ALA A 186 11.18 -6.89 -18.10
N HIS A 187 10.60 -5.84 -17.55
CA HIS A 187 9.19 -5.59 -17.71
C HIS A 187 8.99 -4.45 -18.70
N GLU A 188 8.42 -4.83 -19.86
CA GLU A 188 7.63 -3.91 -20.67
C GLU A 188 6.98 -2.90 -19.75
N VAL A 189 7.16 -1.62 -20.10
CA VAL A 189 6.54 -0.46 -19.47
C VAL A 189 5.02 -0.70 -19.47
N ARG A 190 4.52 -1.57 -18.59
CA ARG A 190 3.14 -1.51 -18.20
C ARG A 190 3.03 -0.15 -17.55
N GLN A 191 2.32 0.73 -18.22
CA GLN A 191 1.99 2.04 -17.68
C GLN A 191 1.61 1.83 -16.22
N HIS A 192 2.31 2.49 -15.31
CA HIS A 192 1.95 2.44 -13.89
C HIS A 192 0.45 2.63 -13.77
N PRO A 193 -0.25 1.83 -12.96
CA PRO A 193 -1.67 2.07 -12.71
C PRO A 193 -1.91 3.55 -12.46
N LEU A 194 -2.99 4.09 -12.97
CA LEU A 194 -3.29 5.52 -12.81
C LEU A 194 -3.23 5.95 -11.34
N GLU A 195 -3.64 5.06 -10.46
CA GLU A 195 -3.62 5.25 -9.00
C GLU A 195 -2.20 5.49 -8.45
N MET A 196 -1.19 4.88 -9.05
CA MET A 196 0.21 5.07 -8.64
C MET A 196 0.73 6.47 -9.01
N ARG A 197 0.19 7.11 -10.04
CA ARG A 197 0.54 8.48 -10.43
C ARG A 197 0.10 9.53 -9.39
N THR A 198 -0.78 9.16 -8.47
CA THR A 198 -1.21 10.04 -7.37
C THR A 198 -0.18 10.15 -6.23
N LEU A 199 0.95 9.42 -6.31
CA LEU A 199 1.99 9.41 -5.31
C LEU A 199 3.31 9.90 -5.90
N VAL A 200 3.81 11.02 -5.39
CA VAL A 200 5.09 11.61 -5.82
C VAL A 200 5.98 11.81 -4.61
N THR A 201 7.21 11.37 -4.72
CA THR A 201 8.25 11.60 -3.72
C THR A 201 9.22 12.67 -4.23
N ILE A 202 9.46 13.70 -3.43
CA ILE A 202 10.36 14.83 -3.75
C ILE A 202 11.57 14.74 -2.82
N ASP A 203 12.77 14.75 -3.39
CA ASP A 203 14.02 14.83 -2.64
C ASP A 203 14.30 16.28 -2.22
N LEU A 204 14.13 16.56 -0.93
CA LEU A 204 14.41 17.86 -0.36
C LEU A 204 15.89 18.00 0.11
N GLY A 205 16.61 16.89 0.23
CA GLY A 205 18.01 16.90 0.66
C GLY A 205 18.95 17.48 -0.39
N GLN A 206 18.61 17.28 -1.67
CA GLN A 206 19.35 17.84 -2.81
C GLN A 206 18.67 19.09 -3.42
N SER A 207 17.67 19.63 -2.75
CA SER A 207 17.01 20.87 -3.18
C SER A 207 17.85 22.09 -2.85
N ALA A 208 17.47 23.24 -3.42
CA ALA A 208 18.05 24.54 -3.01
C ALA A 208 17.85 24.85 -1.51
N LEU A 209 16.90 24.16 -0.87
CA LEU A 209 16.61 24.25 0.56
C LEU A 209 17.55 23.37 1.41
N ALA A 210 18.21 22.36 0.80
CA ALA A 210 19.14 21.41 1.46
C ALA A 210 18.64 20.88 2.81
N MET A 211 17.35 20.51 2.87
CA MET A 211 16.69 20.13 4.12
C MET A 211 17.11 18.74 4.58
N ASN A 212 17.48 18.61 5.84
CA ASN A 212 17.58 17.33 6.51
C ASN A 212 16.19 16.79 6.96
N LEU A 213 16.16 15.57 7.48
CA LEU A 213 14.90 14.91 7.87
C LEU A 213 14.13 15.71 8.95
N GLU A 214 14.81 16.29 9.92
CA GLU A 214 14.13 17.05 10.99
C GLU A 214 13.57 18.38 10.46
N GLN A 215 14.29 19.07 9.64
CA GLN A 215 13.81 20.29 8.96
C GLN A 215 12.61 19.96 8.04
N SER A 216 12.64 18.84 7.33
CA SER A 216 11.51 18.37 6.52
C SER A 216 10.28 18.05 7.37
N ARG A 217 10.47 17.49 8.57
CA ARG A 217 9.39 17.24 9.53
C ARG A 217 8.81 18.54 10.09
N GLN A 218 9.65 19.52 10.36
CA GLN A 218 9.21 20.83 10.82
C GLN A 218 8.41 21.55 9.74
N LEU A 219 8.88 21.54 8.48
CA LEU A 219 8.13 22.04 7.34
C LEU A 219 6.78 21.36 7.20
N TYR A 220 6.75 20.02 7.26
CA TYR A 220 5.52 19.24 7.19
C TYR A 220 4.48 19.67 8.24
N ARG A 221 4.92 19.90 9.48
CA ARG A 221 4.03 20.38 10.55
C ARG A 221 3.55 21.82 10.31
N SER A 222 4.43 22.68 9.84
CA SER A 222 4.12 24.10 9.62
C SER A 222 3.13 24.32 8.47
N LEU A 223 3.22 23.51 7.41
CA LEU A 223 2.31 23.61 6.26
C LEU A 223 0.85 23.27 6.59
N ALA A 224 0.64 22.50 7.64
CA ALA A 224 -0.70 22.16 8.11
C ALA A 224 -1.33 23.25 9.00
N CYS A 225 -0.55 24.27 9.39
CA CYS A 225 -1.00 25.37 10.24
C CYS A 225 -1.37 26.59 9.39
N GLU A 226 -2.31 27.42 9.87
CA GLU A 226 -2.74 28.65 9.20
C GLU A 226 -1.70 29.79 9.27
N SER A 227 -0.66 29.63 10.12
CA SER A 227 0.41 30.62 10.29
C SER A 227 1.77 30.04 9.91
N PHE A 228 2.43 30.66 8.96
CA PHE A 228 3.78 30.34 8.56
C PHE A 228 4.71 31.53 8.90
N GLY A 229 5.71 31.31 9.77
CA GLY A 229 6.72 32.33 10.08
C GLY A 229 6.17 33.60 10.77
N GLY A 230 5.11 33.52 11.55
CA GLY A 230 4.50 34.63 12.25
C GLY A 230 3.68 35.59 11.38
N GLN A 231 3.57 35.33 10.10
CA GLN A 231 2.64 35.99 9.20
C GLN A 231 1.39 35.11 9.02
N VAL A 232 0.21 35.70 9.15
CA VAL A 232 -1.05 35.04 8.77
C VAL A 232 -1.00 34.84 7.26
N SER A 233 -0.73 33.61 6.84
CA SER A 233 -0.76 33.27 5.43
C SER A 233 -2.22 33.31 4.97
N ALA A 234 -2.52 34.11 3.95
CA ALA A 234 -3.80 34.05 3.22
C ALA A 234 -3.96 32.74 2.44
N LEU A 235 -2.98 31.85 2.50
CA LEU A 235 -2.98 30.55 1.85
C LEU A 235 -3.70 29.51 2.73
N ARG A 236 -4.46 28.65 2.08
CA ARG A 236 -5.12 27.54 2.74
C ARG A 236 -4.06 26.57 3.31
N PRO A 237 -4.32 25.93 4.47
CA PRO A 237 -3.44 24.90 4.99
C PRO A 237 -3.19 23.81 3.94
N VAL A 238 -1.92 23.43 3.77
CA VAL A 238 -1.50 22.38 2.83
C VAL A 238 -1.08 21.17 3.62
N ARG A 239 -1.57 20.00 3.22
CA ARG A 239 -1.13 18.71 3.77
C ARG A 239 -0.29 17.98 2.74
N LEU A 240 0.93 17.67 3.10
CA LEU A 240 1.84 16.83 2.32
C LEU A 240 1.89 15.41 2.92
N GLY A 241 2.48 14.48 2.19
CA GLY A 241 2.85 13.17 2.74
C GLY A 241 3.94 13.31 3.82
N GLN A 242 3.99 12.37 4.76
CA GLN A 242 5.00 12.38 5.81
C GLN A 242 6.42 12.31 5.23
N PRO A 243 7.38 13.12 5.75
CA PRO A 243 8.78 12.97 5.39
C PRO A 243 9.30 11.57 5.72
N VAL A 244 9.99 10.97 4.77
CA VAL A 244 10.63 9.66 4.93
C VAL A 244 12.13 9.80 4.69
N LYS A 245 12.92 9.02 5.43
CA LYS A 245 14.35 8.93 5.15
C LYS A 245 14.55 8.01 3.96
N TYR A 246 15.11 8.53 2.89
CA TYR A 246 15.53 7.75 1.73
C TYR A 246 17.02 7.45 1.86
N ILE A 247 17.39 6.19 1.76
CA ILE A 247 18.80 5.77 1.72
C ILE A 247 19.01 5.22 0.31
N PRO A 248 19.77 5.93 -0.55
CA PRO A 248 20.13 5.39 -1.86
C PRO A 248 20.98 4.14 -1.66
N ASN A 249 20.71 3.11 -2.46
CA ASN A 249 21.51 1.89 -2.49
C ASN A 249 22.85 2.12 -3.18
#